data_f67aac62ee821625c9249f7a99702a12
#
_entry.id   f67aac62ee821625c9249f7a99702a12
#
_cell.length_a   1.000
_cell.length_b   1.000
_cell.length_c   1.000
_cell.angle_alpha   90.00
_cell.angle_beta   90.00
_cell.angle_gamma   90.00
#
_symmetry.space_group_name_H-M   'P 1'
#
loop_
_entity.id
_entity.type
_entity.pdbx_description
1 polymer ?
#
loop_
_entity_poly.entity_id
_entity_poly.type
_entity_poly.pdbx_seq_one_letter_code
_entity_poly.pdbx_strand_id
1 'polypeptide(L)'
;MQGPAKMIIYNLFPLLAGKFSKWEQHFSRAARMEFNWVFVNPIQLPGLSGSLYAIKDYFEFNPIFLDEQSGKEPEDQVRAMLRAADNLGLRVMIDLVINHCSIDSDLLKTHPEWFLWESKGKVAHPFAMDNGRKVVWGDLAKFDHEHTKDREGLFQFCF
;
A
#
# COMPACT_ATOMS: atom_id res chain seq x y z
N MET A 1 34.90 -9.20 -9.92
CA MET A 1 33.44 -8.98 -10.00
C MET A 1 32.96 -8.58 -8.62
N GLN A 2 32.49 -7.35 -8.45
CA GLN A 2 31.85 -6.95 -7.17
C GLN A 2 30.55 -7.75 -7.06
N GLY A 3 30.35 -8.42 -5.92
CA GLY A 3 29.09 -9.10 -5.60
C GLY A 3 27.93 -8.11 -5.62
N PRO A 4 26.65 -8.59 -5.67
CA PRO A 4 25.47 -7.71 -5.66
C PRO A 4 25.56 -6.78 -4.46
N ALA A 5 25.31 -5.48 -4.68
CA ALA A 5 25.34 -4.49 -3.61
C ALA A 5 24.36 -4.90 -2.51
N LYS A 6 24.80 -4.90 -1.27
CA LYS A 6 23.98 -5.28 -0.11
C LYS A 6 22.81 -4.32 0.01
N MET A 7 21.59 -4.85 0.05
CA MET A 7 20.38 -4.07 0.29
C MET A 7 20.28 -3.76 1.80
N ILE A 8 20.20 -2.47 2.13
CA ILE A 8 20.03 -1.97 3.50
C ILE A 8 18.79 -1.08 3.49
N ILE A 9 17.73 -1.54 4.15
CA ILE A 9 16.37 -0.98 4.02
C ILE A 9 16.03 -0.13 5.25
N TYR A 10 15.63 1.11 5.02
CA TYR A 10 15.00 1.99 6.00
C TYR A 10 13.47 1.89 5.86
N ASN A 11 12.77 1.51 6.92
CA ASN A 11 11.30 1.53 6.91
C ASN A 11 10.80 2.94 7.24
N LEU A 12 10.05 3.54 6.32
CA LEU A 12 9.36 4.81 6.51
C LEU A 12 7.87 4.55 6.71
N PHE A 13 7.37 4.80 7.92
CA PHE A 13 5.94 4.70 8.20
C PHE A 13 5.25 6.03 7.84
N PRO A 14 4.38 6.06 6.81
CA PRO A 14 3.85 7.29 6.23
C PRO A 14 3.12 8.19 7.23
N LEU A 15 2.33 7.61 8.15
CA LEU A 15 1.58 8.38 9.14
C LEU A 15 2.46 9.19 10.09
N LEU A 16 3.70 8.75 10.31
CA LEU A 16 4.68 9.49 11.11
C LEU A 16 5.50 10.47 10.29
N ALA A 17 5.58 10.26 8.98
CA ALA A 17 6.35 11.10 8.07
C ALA A 17 5.57 12.34 7.60
N GLY A 18 4.23 12.30 7.66
CA GLY A 18 3.34 13.37 7.24
C GLY A 18 3.26 13.52 5.72
N LYS A 19 3.13 14.76 5.24
CA LYS A 19 2.95 15.07 3.81
C LYS A 19 4.18 14.70 2.98
N PHE A 20 3.99 14.28 1.73
CA PHE A 20 5.09 13.91 0.80
C PHE A 20 6.17 15.00 0.70
N SER A 21 5.78 16.28 0.75
CA SER A 21 6.69 17.41 0.74
C SER A 21 7.69 17.45 1.91
N LYS A 22 7.44 16.68 2.98
CA LYS A 22 8.30 16.58 4.16
C LYS A 22 9.20 15.34 4.18
N TRP A 23 9.03 14.40 3.23
CA TRP A 23 9.73 13.12 3.29
C TRP A 23 11.23 13.21 2.95
N GLU A 24 11.66 14.24 2.23
CA GLU A 24 13.06 14.47 1.91
C GLU A 24 13.96 14.53 3.17
N GLN A 25 13.46 15.07 4.28
CA GLN A 25 14.22 15.07 5.55
C GLN A 25 14.49 13.65 6.08
N HIS A 26 13.51 12.73 5.90
CA HIS A 26 13.66 11.33 6.29
C HIS A 26 14.58 10.59 5.34
N PHE A 27 14.53 10.88 4.05
CA PHE A 27 15.45 10.34 3.05
C PHE A 27 16.89 10.80 3.32
N SER A 28 17.08 12.09 3.59
CA SER A 28 18.39 12.64 3.95
C SER A 28 18.95 11.96 5.21
N ARG A 29 18.09 11.67 6.20
CA ARG A 29 18.50 10.92 7.40
C ARG A 29 18.89 9.49 7.05
N ALA A 30 18.06 8.77 6.27
CA ALA A 30 18.34 7.40 5.85
C ALA A 30 19.65 7.30 5.07
N ALA A 31 19.89 8.21 4.12
CA ALA A 31 21.13 8.27 3.34
C ALA A 31 22.37 8.49 4.23
N ARG A 32 22.30 9.42 5.20
CA ARG A 32 23.40 9.64 6.16
C ARG A 32 23.68 8.43 7.06
N MET A 33 22.68 7.55 7.26
CA MET A 33 22.82 6.29 7.99
C MET A 33 23.21 5.11 7.08
N GLU A 34 23.62 5.40 5.84
CA GLU A 34 24.06 4.43 4.83
C GLU A 34 23.01 3.41 4.39
N PHE A 35 21.71 3.71 4.56
CA PHE A 35 20.65 2.98 3.90
C PHE A 35 20.66 3.29 2.40
N ASN A 36 20.31 2.31 1.57
CA ASN A 36 20.22 2.47 0.12
C ASN A 36 18.85 2.15 -0.45
N TRP A 37 17.93 1.71 0.42
CA TRP A 37 16.52 1.49 0.12
C TRP A 37 15.62 2.10 1.20
N VAL A 38 14.46 2.58 0.78
CA VAL A 38 13.37 2.98 1.67
C VAL A 38 12.16 2.11 1.35
N PHE A 39 11.69 1.37 2.34
CA PHE A 39 10.42 0.66 2.30
C PHE A 39 9.34 1.55 2.91
N VAL A 40 8.27 1.77 2.17
CA VAL A 40 7.14 2.62 2.54
C VAL A 40 5.89 1.75 2.65
N ASN A 41 5.19 1.81 3.78
CA ASN A 41 3.87 1.20 3.93
C ASN A 41 2.87 1.83 2.96
N PRO A 42 1.69 1.21 2.71
CA PRO A 42 0.76 1.67 1.69
C PRO A 42 0.43 3.17 1.79
N ILE A 43 0.35 3.84 0.64
CA ILE A 43 0.06 5.27 0.51
C ILE A 43 -1.27 5.55 -0.21
N GLN A 44 -1.96 4.50 -0.62
CA GLN A 44 -3.22 4.56 -1.33
C GLN A 44 -4.36 5.03 -0.40
N LEU A 45 -5.50 5.39 -1.00
CA LEU A 45 -6.68 5.82 -0.27
C LEU A 45 -7.20 4.69 0.64
N PRO A 46 -7.20 4.86 1.97
CA PRO A 46 -7.73 3.85 2.88
C PRO A 46 -9.25 3.91 2.95
N GLY A 47 -9.86 2.81 3.39
CA GLY A 47 -11.28 2.73 3.69
C GLY A 47 -11.64 3.25 5.09
N LEU A 48 -12.87 2.95 5.51
CA LEU A 48 -13.49 3.48 6.74
C LEU A 48 -12.70 3.21 8.02
N SER A 49 -11.93 2.13 8.09
CA SER A 49 -11.09 1.85 9.27
C SER A 49 -9.89 2.79 9.42
N GLY A 50 -9.50 3.49 8.35
CA GLY A 50 -8.32 4.35 8.31
C GLY A 50 -6.99 3.59 8.33
N SER A 51 -7.00 2.25 8.33
CA SER A 51 -5.80 1.44 8.23
C SER A 51 -5.19 1.60 6.84
N LEU A 52 -3.88 1.85 6.77
CA LEU A 52 -3.16 1.92 5.49
C LEU A 52 -3.24 0.61 4.70
N TYR A 53 -3.45 -0.51 5.39
CA TYR A 53 -3.61 -1.83 4.78
C TYR A 53 -5.04 -2.16 4.37
N ALA A 54 -6.03 -1.33 4.72
CA ALA A 54 -7.41 -1.44 4.25
C ALA A 54 -7.62 -0.48 3.08
N ILE A 55 -7.06 -0.81 1.92
CA ILE A 55 -7.10 0.04 0.73
C ILE A 55 -8.53 0.05 0.15
N LYS A 56 -9.10 1.24 0.01
CA LYS A 56 -10.40 1.45 -0.64
C LYS A 56 -10.25 1.66 -2.14
N ASP A 57 -9.31 2.52 -2.52
CA ASP A 57 -8.99 2.81 -3.92
C ASP A 57 -7.48 2.73 -4.13
N TYR A 58 -7.06 1.90 -5.10
CA TYR A 58 -5.64 1.64 -5.41
C TYR A 58 -5.04 2.70 -6.32
N PHE A 59 -5.87 3.48 -7.00
CA PHE A 59 -5.47 4.50 -7.97
C PHE A 59 -5.48 5.91 -7.38
N GLU A 60 -6.01 6.07 -6.16
CA GLU A 60 -6.01 7.32 -5.42
C GLU A 60 -5.00 7.28 -4.27
N PHE A 61 -4.39 8.43 -3.97
CA PHE A 61 -3.51 8.57 -2.82
C PHE A 61 -4.29 9.00 -1.58
N ASN A 62 -3.82 8.58 -0.42
CA ASN A 62 -4.36 9.05 0.85
C ASN A 62 -4.17 10.56 0.98
N PRO A 63 -5.24 11.35 1.09
CA PRO A 63 -5.18 12.81 1.06
C PRO A 63 -4.36 13.41 2.21
N ILE A 64 -4.19 12.68 3.31
CA ILE A 64 -3.37 13.18 4.44
C ILE A 64 -1.88 13.33 4.08
N PHE A 65 -1.40 12.63 3.03
CA PHE A 65 -0.02 12.72 2.54
C PHE A 65 0.15 13.81 1.49
N LEU A 66 -0.95 14.35 0.95
CA LEU A 66 -0.93 15.40 -0.06
C LEU A 66 -0.80 16.78 0.56
N ASP A 67 -0.10 17.67 -0.14
CA ASP A 67 0.01 19.07 0.22
C ASP A 67 -0.89 19.89 -0.71
N GLU A 68 -2.08 20.24 -0.23
CA GLU A 68 -3.07 21.02 -0.95
C GLU A 68 -2.55 22.43 -1.35
N GLN A 69 -1.60 22.96 -0.57
CA GLN A 69 -1.01 24.28 -0.84
C GLN A 69 0.10 24.23 -1.87
N SER A 70 0.52 23.04 -2.32
CA SER A 70 1.59 22.86 -3.30
C SER A 70 1.21 23.35 -4.70
N GLY A 71 -0.07 23.42 -5.02
CA GLY A 71 -0.59 23.69 -6.38
C GLY A 71 -0.23 22.58 -7.39
N LYS A 72 0.21 21.40 -6.93
CA LYS A 72 0.60 20.24 -7.76
C LYS A 72 -0.45 19.15 -7.66
N GLU A 73 -0.67 18.46 -8.78
CA GLU A 73 -1.47 17.25 -8.79
C GLU A 73 -0.86 16.16 -7.90
N PRO A 74 -1.68 15.22 -7.35
CA PRO A 74 -1.24 14.16 -6.46
C PRO A 74 -0.06 13.36 -7.02
N GLU A 75 -0.12 12.94 -8.29
CA GLU A 75 0.93 12.18 -8.96
C GLU A 75 2.24 12.96 -9.07
N ASP A 76 2.16 14.27 -9.29
CA ASP A 76 3.35 15.13 -9.36
C ASP A 76 4.01 15.30 -8.00
N GLN A 77 3.23 15.28 -6.91
CA GLN A 77 3.77 15.27 -5.55
C GLN A 77 4.52 13.98 -5.27
N VAL A 78 3.95 12.82 -5.66
CA VAL A 78 4.63 11.51 -5.54
C VAL A 78 5.88 11.46 -6.41
N ARG A 79 5.81 11.92 -7.67
CA ARG A 79 7.00 12.02 -8.55
C ARG A 79 8.09 12.88 -7.96
N ALA A 80 7.73 14.01 -7.33
CA ALA A 80 8.69 14.91 -6.67
C ALA A 80 9.33 14.20 -5.46
N MET A 81 8.56 13.49 -4.66
CA MET A 81 9.04 12.70 -3.54
C MET A 81 10.02 11.60 -4.00
N LEU A 82 9.68 10.86 -5.05
CA LEU A 82 10.56 9.82 -5.61
C LEU A 82 11.88 10.42 -6.14
N ARG A 83 11.82 11.57 -6.83
CA ARG A 83 13.03 12.29 -7.28
C ARG A 83 13.91 12.73 -6.11
N ALA A 84 13.32 13.17 -5.01
CA ALA A 84 14.08 13.54 -3.82
C ALA A 84 14.85 12.36 -3.23
N ALA A 85 14.25 11.15 -3.21
CA ALA A 85 14.94 9.94 -2.80
C ALA A 85 16.08 9.56 -3.77
N ASP A 86 15.83 9.60 -5.08
CA ASP A 86 16.80 9.26 -6.12
C ASP A 86 18.01 10.18 -6.09
N ASN A 87 17.82 11.49 -5.90
CA ASN A 87 18.90 12.48 -5.73
C ASN A 87 19.83 12.19 -4.53
N LEU A 88 19.34 11.42 -3.56
CA LEU A 88 20.11 10.98 -2.39
C LEU A 88 20.66 9.55 -2.54
N GLY A 89 20.53 8.95 -3.73
CA GLY A 89 20.99 7.60 -4.02
C GLY A 89 20.12 6.50 -3.38
N LEU A 90 18.90 6.83 -2.95
CA LEU A 90 17.96 5.89 -2.35
C LEU A 90 16.98 5.35 -3.38
N ARG A 91 16.74 4.05 -3.34
CA ARG A 91 15.63 3.41 -4.06
C ARG A 91 14.41 3.32 -3.13
N VAL A 92 13.23 3.53 -3.69
CA VAL A 92 11.97 3.44 -2.94
C VAL A 92 11.20 2.21 -3.38
N MET A 93 10.70 1.44 -2.44
CA MET A 93 9.68 0.41 -2.64
C MET A 93 8.46 0.77 -1.80
N ILE A 94 7.28 0.67 -2.39
CA ILE A 94 6.01 0.94 -1.73
C ILE A 94 5.29 -0.39 -1.58
N ASP A 95 4.78 -0.66 -0.38
CA ASP A 95 4.01 -1.86 -0.11
C ASP A 95 2.68 -1.83 -0.86
N LEU A 96 2.38 -2.89 -1.58
CA LEU A 96 1.14 -3.05 -2.32
C LEU A 96 0.34 -4.22 -1.74
N VAL A 97 -0.84 -3.92 -1.22
CA VAL A 97 -1.72 -4.93 -0.62
C VAL A 97 -2.55 -5.59 -1.72
N ILE A 98 -2.23 -6.83 -2.07
CA ILE A 98 -2.89 -7.57 -3.16
C ILE A 98 -3.67 -8.80 -2.69
N ASN A 99 -3.77 -9.04 -1.38
CA ASN A 99 -4.50 -10.20 -0.82
C ASN A 99 -5.88 -9.83 -0.27
N HIS A 100 -6.16 -8.55 -0.09
CA HIS A 100 -7.44 -8.02 0.37
C HIS A 100 -7.54 -6.53 0.04
N CYS A 101 -8.75 -5.99 0.11
CA CYS A 101 -9.00 -4.55 0.11
C CYS A 101 -9.89 -4.16 1.31
N SER A 102 -10.21 -2.89 1.44
CA SER A 102 -11.21 -2.45 2.41
C SER A 102 -12.60 -2.99 2.07
N ILE A 103 -13.40 -3.28 3.11
CA ILE A 103 -14.78 -3.77 2.95
C ILE A 103 -15.70 -2.75 2.25
N ASP A 104 -15.34 -1.47 2.26
CA ASP A 104 -16.06 -0.39 1.58
C ASP A 104 -15.44 0.00 0.23
N SER A 105 -14.55 -0.82 -0.32
CA SER A 105 -14.04 -0.64 -1.68
C SER A 105 -15.13 -0.87 -2.72
N ASP A 106 -15.17 -0.03 -3.75
CA ASP A 106 -16.10 -0.20 -4.86
C ASP A 106 -15.80 -1.42 -5.73
N LEU A 107 -14.60 -2.00 -5.62
CA LEU A 107 -14.24 -3.28 -6.27
C LEU A 107 -15.23 -4.41 -5.92
N LEU A 108 -15.78 -4.42 -4.70
CA LEU A 108 -16.79 -5.40 -4.29
C LEU A 108 -18.07 -5.34 -5.13
N LYS A 109 -18.38 -4.17 -5.71
CA LYS A 109 -19.55 -3.96 -6.58
C LYS A 109 -19.21 -4.13 -8.06
N THR A 110 -18.03 -3.63 -8.47
CA THR A 110 -17.62 -3.62 -9.88
C THR A 110 -17.02 -4.94 -10.33
N HIS A 111 -16.34 -5.66 -9.41
CA HIS A 111 -15.67 -6.94 -9.65
C HIS A 111 -15.94 -7.96 -8.53
N PRO A 112 -17.22 -8.28 -8.25
CA PRO A 112 -17.55 -9.23 -7.18
C PRO A 112 -16.92 -10.61 -7.38
N GLU A 113 -16.60 -11.00 -8.62
CA GLU A 113 -15.94 -12.26 -8.99
C GLU A 113 -14.49 -12.36 -8.50
N TRP A 114 -13.86 -11.25 -8.12
CA TRP A 114 -12.48 -11.24 -7.59
C TRP A 114 -12.40 -11.60 -6.12
N PHE A 115 -13.54 -11.72 -5.43
CA PHE A 115 -13.57 -11.91 -3.98
C PHE A 115 -14.01 -13.31 -3.58
N LEU A 116 -13.48 -13.78 -2.46
CA LEU A 116 -13.94 -14.99 -1.81
C LEU A 116 -15.24 -14.71 -1.06
N TRP A 117 -16.30 -15.42 -1.42
CA TRP A 117 -17.61 -15.30 -0.79
C TRP A 117 -17.92 -16.50 0.09
N GLU A 118 -18.33 -16.25 1.33
CA GLU A 118 -18.90 -17.28 2.21
C GLU A 118 -20.34 -17.62 1.80
N SER A 119 -20.90 -18.69 2.37
CA SER A 119 -22.30 -19.01 2.18
C SER A 119 -23.22 -17.82 2.58
N LYS A 120 -24.29 -17.56 1.81
CA LYS A 120 -25.25 -16.48 2.02
C LYS A 120 -24.80 -15.05 1.59
N GLY A 121 -23.85 -14.94 0.67
CA GLY A 121 -23.49 -13.65 0.09
C GLY A 121 -22.69 -12.73 1.01
N LYS A 122 -22.06 -13.26 2.03
CA LYS A 122 -21.05 -12.56 2.83
C LYS A 122 -19.67 -12.70 2.20
N VAL A 123 -18.98 -11.60 2.00
CA VAL A 123 -17.56 -11.64 1.60
C VAL A 123 -16.72 -12.23 2.73
N ALA A 124 -15.74 -13.07 2.39
CA ALA A 124 -14.81 -13.61 3.35
C ALA A 124 -13.82 -12.54 3.85
N HIS A 125 -13.50 -12.62 5.12
CA HIS A 125 -12.53 -11.72 5.75
C HIS A 125 -11.21 -12.45 5.95
N PRO A 126 -10.06 -11.76 5.79
CA PRO A 126 -8.78 -12.30 6.25
C PRO A 126 -8.82 -12.59 7.75
N PHE A 127 -8.08 -13.62 8.16
CA PHE A 127 -7.95 -13.96 9.58
C PHE A 127 -6.56 -14.53 9.87
N ALA A 128 -6.15 -14.47 11.12
CA ALA A 128 -5.01 -15.21 11.66
C ALA A 128 -5.40 -16.01 12.91
N MET A 129 -4.60 -17.02 13.21
CA MET A 129 -4.68 -17.71 14.49
C MET A 129 -3.64 -17.10 15.44
N ASP A 130 -4.10 -16.51 16.53
CA ASP A 130 -3.26 -15.99 17.59
C ASP A 130 -3.55 -16.75 18.91
N ASN A 131 -2.57 -17.47 19.40
CA ASN A 131 -2.68 -18.29 20.62
C ASN A 131 -3.93 -19.19 20.65
N GLY A 132 -4.25 -19.82 19.51
CA GLY A 132 -5.41 -20.69 19.35
C GLY A 132 -6.75 -19.97 19.19
N ARG A 133 -6.77 -18.63 19.15
CA ARG A 133 -7.96 -17.82 18.87
C ARG A 133 -7.94 -17.32 17.43
N LYS A 134 -9.08 -17.42 16.75
CA LYS A 134 -9.26 -16.83 15.42
C LYS A 134 -9.49 -15.32 15.55
N VAL A 135 -8.54 -14.53 15.05
CA VAL A 135 -8.66 -13.08 14.92
C VAL A 135 -9.08 -12.77 13.49
N VAL A 136 -10.21 -12.11 13.31
CA VAL A 136 -10.79 -11.78 12.00
C VAL A 136 -10.75 -10.27 11.80
N TRP A 137 -10.26 -9.83 10.65
CA TRP A 137 -10.27 -8.42 10.25
C TRP A 137 -11.54 -8.13 9.44
N GLY A 138 -12.60 -7.74 10.14
CA GLY A 138 -13.93 -7.52 9.55
C GLY A 138 -14.04 -6.27 8.68
N ASP A 139 -13.06 -5.38 8.71
CA ASP A 139 -12.93 -4.21 7.85
C ASP A 139 -12.29 -4.51 6.48
N LEU A 140 -11.91 -5.78 6.23
CA LEU A 140 -11.21 -6.21 5.03
C LEU A 140 -12.06 -7.23 4.23
N ALA A 141 -11.95 -7.17 2.91
CA ALA A 141 -12.52 -8.14 1.98
C ALA A 141 -11.41 -8.93 1.30
N LYS A 142 -11.46 -10.26 1.38
CA LYS A 142 -10.41 -11.15 0.87
C LYS A 142 -10.57 -11.38 -0.63
N PHE A 143 -9.49 -11.16 -1.41
CA PHE A 143 -9.42 -11.59 -2.82
C PHE A 143 -9.34 -13.12 -2.94
N ASP A 144 -9.91 -13.67 -3.99
CA ASP A 144 -9.86 -15.09 -4.33
C ASP A 144 -8.89 -15.36 -5.48
N HIS A 145 -7.61 -15.45 -5.17
CA HIS A 145 -6.57 -15.75 -6.16
C HIS A 145 -6.59 -17.18 -6.69
N GLU A 146 -7.31 -18.09 -6.03
CA GLU A 146 -7.31 -19.52 -6.35
C GLU A 146 -8.47 -19.93 -7.25
N HIS A 147 -9.68 -19.43 -6.97
CA HIS A 147 -10.93 -19.93 -7.56
C HIS A 147 -11.73 -18.86 -8.31
N THR A 148 -11.22 -17.62 -8.39
CA THR A 148 -11.91 -16.55 -9.14
C THR A 148 -12.17 -16.95 -10.59
N LYS A 149 -13.33 -16.57 -11.12
CA LYS A 149 -13.71 -16.81 -12.52
C LYS A 149 -12.97 -15.87 -13.49
N ASP A 150 -12.52 -14.74 -13.00
CA ASP A 150 -11.74 -13.75 -13.76
C ASP A 150 -10.30 -13.65 -13.17
N ARG A 151 -9.57 -14.75 -13.30
CA ARG A 151 -8.19 -14.81 -12.78
C ARG A 151 -7.25 -13.86 -13.53
N GLU A 152 -7.45 -13.70 -14.82
CA GLU A 152 -6.63 -12.82 -15.65
C GLU A 152 -6.87 -11.35 -15.29
N GLY A 153 -8.15 -10.92 -15.14
CA GLY A 153 -8.48 -9.55 -14.74
C GLY A 153 -7.94 -9.22 -13.36
N LEU A 154 -8.10 -10.12 -12.38
CA LEU A 154 -7.52 -9.92 -11.05
C LEU A 154 -5.99 -9.87 -11.08
N PHE A 155 -5.34 -10.71 -11.90
CA PHE A 155 -3.89 -10.68 -12.06
C PHE A 155 -3.43 -9.35 -12.65
N GLN A 156 -4.03 -8.88 -13.75
CA GLN A 156 -3.70 -7.61 -14.39
C GLN A 156 -3.99 -6.40 -13.47
N PHE A 157 -4.99 -6.50 -12.59
CA PHE A 157 -5.23 -5.49 -11.57
C PHE A 157 -4.11 -5.44 -10.52
N CYS A 158 -3.55 -6.59 -10.14
CA CYS A 158 -2.49 -6.68 -9.12
C CYS A 158 -1.09 -6.35 -9.65
N PHE A 159 -0.85 -6.47 -10.99
CA PHE A 159 0.48 -6.37 -11.63
C PHE A 159 0.46 -5.53 -12.90
#